data_e4a59b99acdcc90920e8b9fb4c47c148
#
_entry.id   e4a59b99acdcc90920e8b9fb4c47c148
#
_cell.length_a   1.000
_cell.length_b   1.000
_cell.length_c   1.000
_cell.angle_alpha   90.00
_cell.angle_beta   90.00
_cell.angle_gamma   90.00
#
_symmetry.space_group_name_H-M   'P 1'
#
loop_
_entity.id
_entity.type
_entity.pdbx_description
1 polymer ?
#
loop_
_entity_poly.entity_id
_entity_poly.type
_entity_poly.pdbx_seq_one_letter_code
_entity_poly.pdbx_strand_id
1 'polypeptide(L)'
;REDGCIPDVAPAYWNYYSDNVTWPAALPMACDMLFTNFGDKRPIEENYPAIKKWVAHIREYYMTKEYIITKDKYGDWCVPPESLELIHSKDPSRKTDGALIATAYYLKVLQLMHRFASLQGLKADAEEWEELEHRMKDAFNARFLHIKEGTSHVPGHTLYPDSIYYGNNTVTANILPLAFGLVPKNYIHEVAKNAVTSIITTNKGHISTGVIGVQWLLRELSRRG
;
A
#
# COMPACT_ATOMS: atom_id res chain seq x y z
N ARG A 1 9.69 10.23 18.70
CA ARG A 1 9.18 11.38 19.49
C ARG A 1 8.22 10.90 20.56
N GLU A 2 8.01 11.73 21.57
CA GLU A 2 7.08 11.41 22.66
C GLU A 2 5.62 11.26 22.20
N ASP A 3 5.23 11.98 21.17
CA ASP A 3 3.91 11.87 20.53
C ASP A 3 3.70 10.61 19.68
N GLY A 4 4.71 9.78 19.51
CA GLY A 4 4.69 8.57 18.69
C GLY A 4 5.15 8.76 17.25
N CYS A 5 5.35 9.99 16.79
CA CYS A 5 5.75 10.22 15.40
C CYS A 5 7.15 9.65 15.10
N ILE A 6 7.28 8.88 14.02
CA ILE A 6 8.55 8.39 13.47
C ILE A 6 8.96 9.31 12.33
N PRO A 7 10.26 9.67 12.21
CA PRO A 7 10.71 10.53 11.11
C PRO A 7 10.65 9.82 9.75
N ASP A 8 10.52 10.61 8.70
CA ASP A 8 10.53 10.12 7.32
C ASP A 8 11.92 9.56 6.91
N VAL A 9 12.98 10.03 7.55
CA VAL A 9 14.36 9.60 7.29
C VAL A 9 15.14 9.42 8.59
N ALA A 10 16.08 8.50 8.61
CA ALA A 10 16.98 8.25 9.74
C ALA A 10 18.45 8.26 9.27
N PRO A 11 19.36 8.96 9.97
CA PRO A 11 19.10 9.85 11.10
C PRO A 11 18.37 11.13 10.69
N ALA A 12 17.51 11.64 11.58
CA ALA A 12 16.69 12.82 11.33
C ALA A 12 17.49 14.11 11.53
N TYR A 13 18.44 14.40 10.64
CA TYR A 13 19.20 15.66 10.66
C TYR A 13 18.33 16.89 10.43
N TRP A 14 17.21 16.71 9.73
CA TRP A 14 16.22 17.74 9.43
C TRP A 14 14.92 17.35 10.12
N ASN A 15 14.06 18.31 10.39
CA ASN A 15 12.75 18.05 11.01
C ASN A 15 11.76 17.39 10.01
N TYR A 16 12.11 16.22 9.48
CA TYR A 16 11.27 15.43 8.59
C TYR A 16 10.31 14.52 9.37
N TYR A 17 9.39 15.16 10.10
CA TYR A 17 8.29 14.50 10.77
C TYR A 17 6.99 14.97 10.08
N SER A 18 6.56 14.22 9.06
CA SER A 18 5.43 14.63 8.24
C SER A 18 4.16 13.82 8.50
N ASP A 19 4.23 12.87 9.44
CA ASP A 19 3.17 11.89 9.68
C ASP A 19 2.77 11.10 8.43
N ASN A 20 3.68 10.99 7.48
CA ASN A 20 3.49 10.12 6.34
C ASN A 20 3.54 8.66 6.78
N VAL A 21 2.78 7.77 6.13
CA VAL A 21 2.77 6.35 6.51
C VAL A 21 3.86 5.56 5.79
N THR A 22 4.06 5.82 4.51
CA THR A 22 4.91 5.00 3.64
C THR A 22 6.39 4.99 4.04
N TRP A 23 6.95 6.14 4.40
CA TRP A 23 8.36 6.25 4.77
C TRP A 23 8.65 5.67 6.16
N PRO A 24 7.92 6.03 7.22
CA PRO A 24 8.10 5.41 8.53
C PRO A 24 7.81 3.90 8.56
N ALA A 25 6.98 3.38 7.67
CA ALA A 25 6.74 1.95 7.51
C ALA A 25 8.02 1.15 7.18
N ALA A 26 9.09 1.82 6.72
CA ALA A 26 10.39 1.20 6.52
C ALA A 26 10.93 0.55 7.82
N LEU A 27 10.65 1.12 8.99
CA LEU A 27 11.10 0.56 10.27
C LEU A 27 10.51 -0.84 10.55
N PRO A 28 9.18 -1.03 10.63
CA PRO A 28 8.64 -2.37 10.83
C PRO A 28 8.97 -3.33 9.67
N MET A 29 9.04 -2.85 8.43
CA MET A 29 9.45 -3.70 7.30
C MET A 29 10.90 -4.16 7.41
N ALA A 30 11.82 -3.32 7.88
CA ALA A 30 13.21 -3.69 8.12
C ALA A 30 13.33 -4.72 9.25
N CYS A 31 12.58 -4.55 10.36
CA CYS A 31 12.52 -5.53 11.44
C CYS A 31 12.05 -6.90 10.93
N ASP A 32 10.99 -6.94 10.12
CA ASP A 32 10.48 -8.17 9.51
C ASP A 32 11.48 -8.81 8.54
N MET A 33 12.15 -7.99 7.74
CA MET A 33 13.18 -8.45 6.80
C MET A 33 14.36 -9.11 7.53
N LEU A 34 14.84 -8.51 8.61
CA LEU A 34 15.92 -9.08 9.42
C LEU A 34 15.52 -10.40 10.06
N PHE A 35 14.31 -10.47 10.60
CA PHE A 35 13.79 -11.73 11.14
C PHE A 35 13.60 -12.80 10.05
N THR A 36 13.01 -12.44 8.92
CA THR A 36 12.70 -13.39 7.85
C THR A 36 13.95 -13.97 7.21
N ASN A 37 15.01 -13.17 7.02
CA ASN A 37 16.22 -13.61 6.34
C ASN A 37 17.30 -14.18 7.27
N PHE A 38 17.33 -13.74 8.54
CA PHE A 38 18.42 -14.07 9.48
C PHE A 38 17.93 -14.69 10.79
N GLY A 39 16.61 -14.79 11.01
CA GLY A 39 16.03 -15.27 12.27
C GLY A 39 16.23 -14.33 13.47
N ASP A 40 16.70 -13.10 13.24
CA ASP A 40 17.02 -12.14 14.30
C ASP A 40 15.75 -11.43 14.79
N LYS A 41 15.31 -11.77 16.00
CA LYS A 41 14.13 -11.17 16.66
C LYS A 41 14.42 -9.86 17.39
N ARG A 42 15.68 -9.57 17.69
CA ARG A 42 16.05 -8.39 18.50
C ARG A 42 15.49 -7.07 17.94
N PRO A 43 15.59 -6.79 16.63
CA PRO A 43 15.00 -5.56 16.09
C PRO A 43 13.49 -5.47 16.30
N ILE A 44 12.76 -6.59 16.28
CA ILE A 44 11.34 -6.63 16.57
C ILE A 44 11.09 -6.28 18.04
N GLU A 45 11.76 -6.99 18.97
CA GLU A 45 11.58 -6.82 20.41
C GLU A 45 11.92 -5.41 20.88
N GLU A 46 13.04 -4.85 20.38
CA GLU A 46 13.52 -3.52 20.74
C GLU A 46 12.63 -2.39 20.19
N ASN A 47 12.06 -2.56 18.99
CA ASN A 47 11.30 -1.48 18.33
C ASN A 47 9.78 -1.62 18.45
N TYR A 48 9.26 -2.77 18.91
CA TYR A 48 7.81 -2.99 19.00
C TYR A 48 7.07 -1.90 19.77
N PRO A 49 7.53 -1.43 20.96
CA PRO A 49 6.85 -0.37 21.69
C PRO A 49 6.79 0.96 20.91
N ALA A 50 7.86 1.30 20.19
CA ALA A 50 7.92 2.51 19.39
C ALA A 50 6.99 2.43 18.17
N ILE A 51 6.97 1.28 17.49
CA ILE A 51 6.09 1.05 16.34
C ILE A 51 4.62 1.05 16.79
N LYS A 52 4.30 0.39 17.91
CA LYS A 52 2.95 0.39 18.51
C LYS A 52 2.46 1.81 18.78
N LYS A 53 3.32 2.65 19.35
CA LYS A 53 3.01 4.05 19.63
C LYS A 53 2.77 4.86 18.35
N TRP A 54 3.56 4.62 17.32
CA TRP A 54 3.38 5.26 16.02
C TRP A 54 2.07 4.81 15.33
N VAL A 55 1.76 3.54 15.35
CA VAL A 55 0.49 3.01 14.82
C VAL A 55 -0.70 3.65 15.52
N ALA A 56 -0.65 3.78 16.86
CA ALA A 56 -1.68 4.46 17.63
C ALA A 56 -1.81 5.95 17.25
N HIS A 57 -0.68 6.65 17.10
CA HIS A 57 -0.63 8.05 16.66
C HIS A 57 -1.30 8.23 15.29
N ILE A 58 -0.94 7.44 14.29
CA ILE A 58 -1.56 7.53 12.95
C ILE A 58 -3.06 7.24 13.02
N ARG A 59 -3.48 6.23 13.79
CA ARG A 59 -4.89 5.92 14.00
C ARG A 59 -5.67 7.07 14.61
N GLU A 60 -5.14 7.69 15.64
CA GLU A 60 -5.80 8.77 16.38
C GLU A 60 -5.99 10.03 15.52
N TYR A 61 -4.96 10.43 14.78
CA TYR A 61 -4.97 11.72 14.09
C TYR A 61 -5.42 11.66 12.63
N TYR A 62 -5.31 10.51 11.96
CA TYR A 62 -5.48 10.43 10.50
C TYR A 62 -6.40 9.33 10.01
N MET A 63 -6.95 8.50 10.90
CA MET A 63 -7.97 7.51 10.52
C MET A 63 -9.36 8.12 10.57
N THR A 64 -10.12 7.98 9.49
CA THR A 64 -11.53 8.36 9.45
C THR A 64 -12.40 7.37 10.23
N LYS A 65 -13.68 7.73 10.46
CA LYS A 65 -14.67 6.83 11.05
C LYS A 65 -14.94 5.60 10.19
N GLU A 66 -14.68 5.70 8.90
CA GLU A 66 -14.79 4.63 7.90
C GLU A 66 -13.50 3.81 7.76
N TYR A 67 -12.57 3.90 8.72
CA TYR A 67 -11.31 3.14 8.76
C TYR A 67 -10.36 3.39 7.57
N ILE A 68 -10.33 4.61 7.06
CA ILE A 68 -9.41 5.03 5.99
C ILE A 68 -8.37 6.01 6.54
N ILE A 69 -7.10 5.79 6.22
CA ILE A 69 -6.03 6.74 6.53
C ILE A 69 -5.98 7.80 5.44
N THR A 70 -6.10 9.05 5.83
CA THR A 70 -6.16 10.19 4.88
C THR A 70 -4.83 10.90 4.69
N LYS A 71 -3.85 10.63 5.55
CA LYS A 71 -2.56 11.33 5.53
C LYS A 71 -1.59 10.68 4.58
N ASP A 72 -1.34 11.36 3.46
CA ASP A 72 -0.23 11.09 2.57
C ASP A 72 0.39 12.41 2.11
N LYS A 73 1.71 12.50 2.13
CA LYS A 73 2.44 13.71 1.73
C LYS A 73 3.10 13.55 0.37
N TYR A 74 3.61 12.39 0.07
CA TYR A 74 4.53 12.19 -1.04
C TYR A 74 3.89 11.44 -2.22
N GLY A 75 2.82 10.70 -1.98
CA GLY A 75 2.21 9.84 -2.99
C GLY A 75 3.16 8.75 -3.47
N ASP A 76 2.95 8.27 -4.67
CA ASP A 76 3.91 7.42 -5.39
C ASP A 76 5.00 8.30 -6.01
N TRP A 77 5.98 8.66 -5.19
CA TRP A 77 6.98 9.67 -5.50
C TRP A 77 7.85 9.27 -6.70
N CYS A 78 8.19 10.24 -7.54
CA CYS A 78 9.03 10.06 -8.74
C CYS A 78 8.43 9.09 -9.78
N VAL A 79 7.13 9.13 -10.00
CA VAL A 79 6.52 8.42 -11.15
C VAL A 79 7.14 8.94 -12.44
N PRO A 80 7.71 8.07 -13.30
CA PRO A 80 8.26 8.49 -14.58
C PRO A 80 7.18 9.14 -15.46
N PRO A 81 7.45 10.28 -16.11
CA PRO A 81 6.53 10.89 -17.06
C PRO A 81 6.54 10.13 -18.39
N GLU A 82 5.42 10.10 -19.07
CA GLU A 82 5.29 9.51 -20.42
C GLU A 82 5.99 10.36 -21.50
N SER A 83 6.21 11.65 -21.22
CA SER A 83 6.98 12.58 -22.03
C SER A 83 7.63 13.66 -21.16
N LEU A 84 8.64 14.35 -21.68
CA LEU A 84 9.38 15.39 -20.96
C LEU A 84 8.48 16.57 -20.54
N GLU A 85 7.46 16.89 -21.33
CA GLU A 85 6.51 17.98 -21.04
C GLU A 85 5.66 17.68 -19.80
N LEU A 86 5.53 16.39 -19.44
CA LEU A 86 4.72 15.94 -18.33
C LEU A 86 5.48 15.81 -17.00
N ILE A 87 6.77 16.10 -16.95
CA ILE A 87 7.59 15.99 -15.72
C ILE A 87 6.96 16.73 -14.54
N HIS A 88 6.35 17.88 -14.79
CA HIS A 88 5.71 18.70 -13.76
C HIS A 88 4.18 18.66 -13.80
N SER A 89 3.60 17.68 -14.51
CA SER A 89 2.15 17.54 -14.57
C SER A 89 1.55 17.33 -13.19
N LYS A 90 0.51 18.10 -12.89
CA LYS A 90 -0.30 17.98 -11.67
C LYS A 90 -1.63 17.24 -11.94
N ASP A 91 -1.79 16.63 -13.10
CA ASP A 91 -3.00 15.90 -13.46
C ASP A 91 -3.27 14.78 -12.44
N PRO A 92 -4.41 14.83 -11.73
CA PRO A 92 -4.76 13.83 -10.73
C PRO A 92 -4.88 12.41 -11.31
N SER A 93 -5.25 12.27 -12.58
CA SER A 93 -5.41 10.96 -13.23
C SER A 93 -4.10 10.17 -13.33
N ARG A 94 -2.96 10.86 -13.27
CA ARG A 94 -1.61 10.30 -13.35
C ARG A 94 -1.02 9.92 -11.98
N LYS A 95 -1.71 10.28 -10.91
CA LYS A 95 -1.25 10.06 -9.53
C LYS A 95 -2.13 9.07 -8.83
N THR A 96 -1.53 8.08 -8.20
CA THR A 96 -2.26 7.19 -7.30
C THR A 96 -2.81 7.97 -6.12
N ASP A 97 -4.08 7.70 -5.75
CA ASP A 97 -4.73 8.31 -4.60
C ASP A 97 -3.88 8.12 -3.32
N GLY A 98 -3.56 9.22 -2.65
CA GLY A 98 -2.75 9.21 -1.43
C GLY A 98 -3.41 8.45 -0.28
N ALA A 99 -4.73 8.52 -0.15
CA ALA A 99 -5.47 7.78 0.88
C ALA A 99 -5.43 6.26 0.59
N LEU A 100 -5.45 5.84 -0.68
CA LEU A 100 -5.24 4.45 -1.06
C LEU A 100 -3.86 3.97 -0.64
N ILE A 101 -2.81 4.74 -0.97
CA ILE A 101 -1.42 4.40 -0.63
C ILE A 101 -1.26 4.31 0.90
N ALA A 102 -1.68 5.34 1.63
CA ALA A 102 -1.54 5.40 3.08
C ALA A 102 -2.29 4.26 3.77
N THR A 103 -3.53 3.98 3.35
CA THR A 103 -4.33 2.91 3.94
C THR A 103 -3.74 1.53 3.63
N ALA A 104 -3.29 1.29 2.40
CA ALA A 104 -2.66 0.02 2.03
C ALA A 104 -1.38 -0.24 2.83
N TYR A 105 -0.51 0.77 2.98
CA TYR A 105 0.70 0.65 3.80
C TYR A 105 0.40 0.48 5.28
N TYR A 106 -0.59 1.19 5.81
CA TYR A 106 -1.00 1.03 7.21
C TYR A 106 -1.54 -0.39 7.47
N LEU A 107 -2.35 -0.94 6.55
CA LEU A 107 -2.78 -2.35 6.59
C LEU A 107 -1.59 -3.31 6.58
N LYS A 108 -0.58 -3.06 5.74
CA LYS A 108 0.66 -3.86 5.77
C LYS A 108 1.36 -3.77 7.11
N VAL A 109 1.41 -2.60 7.72
CA VAL A 109 1.99 -2.43 9.07
C VAL A 109 1.18 -3.19 10.12
N LEU A 110 -0.15 -3.19 10.07
CA LEU A 110 -0.99 -3.99 10.99
C LEU A 110 -0.70 -5.48 10.88
N GLN A 111 -0.53 -6.01 9.67
CA GLN A 111 -0.11 -7.41 9.45
C GLN A 111 1.23 -7.71 10.13
N LEU A 112 2.19 -6.78 10.05
CA LEU A 112 3.46 -6.92 10.73
C LEU A 112 3.31 -6.83 12.25
N MET A 113 2.49 -5.92 12.77
CA MET A 113 2.22 -5.78 14.20
C MET A 113 1.56 -7.03 14.79
N HIS A 114 0.57 -7.62 14.07
CA HIS A 114 -0.01 -8.91 14.45
C HIS A 114 1.06 -10.00 14.52
N ARG A 115 1.91 -10.11 13.49
CA ARG A 115 3.02 -11.07 13.46
C ARG A 115 4.01 -10.85 14.60
N PHE A 116 4.41 -9.61 14.86
CA PHE A 116 5.36 -9.25 15.93
C PHE A 116 4.80 -9.53 17.32
N ALA A 117 3.53 -9.20 17.55
CA ALA A 117 2.84 -9.52 18.80
C ALA A 117 2.78 -11.04 19.02
N SER A 118 2.44 -11.79 17.99
CA SER A 118 2.38 -13.25 18.03
C SER A 118 3.75 -13.88 18.35
N LEU A 119 4.83 -13.39 17.72
CA LEU A 119 6.20 -13.85 17.96
C LEU A 119 6.68 -13.59 19.40
N GLN A 120 6.13 -12.56 20.05
CA GLN A 120 6.46 -12.18 21.44
C GLN A 120 5.46 -12.72 22.47
N GLY A 121 4.41 -13.43 22.02
CA GLY A 121 3.36 -13.97 22.91
C GLY A 121 2.40 -12.92 23.46
N LEU A 122 2.33 -11.75 22.86
CA LEU A 122 1.45 -10.63 23.24
C LEU A 122 0.04 -10.84 22.65
N LYS A 123 -0.72 -11.76 23.24
CA LYS A 123 -2.01 -12.22 22.69
C LYS A 123 -3.02 -11.10 22.50
N ALA A 124 -3.22 -10.24 23.50
CA ALA A 124 -4.18 -9.15 23.42
C ALA A 124 -3.85 -8.15 22.29
N ASP A 125 -2.56 -7.85 22.10
CA ASP A 125 -2.11 -7.00 21.01
C ASP A 125 -2.35 -7.70 19.64
N ALA A 126 -2.05 -8.99 19.53
CA ALA A 126 -2.26 -9.74 18.31
C ALA A 126 -3.74 -9.74 17.89
N GLU A 127 -4.64 -9.98 18.83
CA GLU A 127 -6.09 -9.93 18.59
C GLU A 127 -6.57 -8.53 18.17
N GLU A 128 -6.06 -7.47 18.84
CA GLU A 128 -6.39 -6.07 18.47
C GLU A 128 -5.96 -5.73 17.03
N TRP A 129 -4.73 -6.13 16.66
CA TRP A 129 -4.20 -5.83 15.32
C TRP A 129 -4.94 -6.62 14.23
N GLU A 130 -5.27 -7.87 14.46
CA GLU A 130 -6.05 -8.70 13.54
C GLU A 130 -7.45 -8.15 13.32
N GLU A 131 -8.16 -7.78 14.39
CA GLU A 131 -9.50 -7.20 14.30
C GLU A 131 -9.48 -5.88 13.53
N LEU A 132 -8.52 -5.01 13.82
CA LEU A 132 -8.38 -3.72 13.13
C LEU A 132 -8.03 -3.93 11.64
N GLU A 133 -7.13 -4.87 11.32
CA GLU A 133 -6.80 -5.22 9.95
C GLU A 133 -8.03 -5.65 9.16
N HIS A 134 -8.85 -6.54 9.72
CA HIS A 134 -10.06 -7.02 9.05
C HIS A 134 -11.02 -5.88 8.73
N ARG A 135 -11.33 -5.04 9.70
CA ARG A 135 -12.23 -3.87 9.50
C ARG A 135 -11.68 -2.91 8.45
N MET A 136 -10.40 -2.61 8.52
CA MET A 136 -9.76 -1.72 7.56
C MET A 136 -9.69 -2.30 6.16
N LYS A 137 -9.45 -3.62 6.02
CA LYS A 137 -9.43 -4.31 4.74
C LYS A 137 -10.80 -4.26 4.05
N ASP A 138 -11.88 -4.46 4.81
CA ASP A 138 -13.24 -4.34 4.29
C ASP A 138 -13.53 -2.90 3.83
N ALA A 139 -13.18 -1.92 4.65
CA ALA A 139 -13.31 -0.50 4.32
C ALA A 139 -12.49 -0.09 3.10
N PHE A 140 -11.24 -0.60 2.99
CA PHE A 140 -10.36 -0.37 1.86
C PHE A 140 -10.98 -0.88 0.56
N ASN A 141 -11.50 -2.11 0.56
CA ASN A 141 -12.17 -2.68 -0.61
C ASN A 141 -13.47 -1.96 -0.94
N ALA A 142 -14.28 -1.61 0.06
CA ALA A 142 -15.52 -0.86 -0.15
C ALA A 142 -15.26 0.52 -0.80
N ARG A 143 -14.15 1.17 -0.47
CA ARG A 143 -13.82 2.50 -0.97
C ARG A 143 -13.08 2.49 -2.31
N PHE A 144 -12.12 1.59 -2.49
CA PHE A 144 -11.16 1.68 -3.58
C PHE A 144 -11.28 0.61 -4.65
N LEU A 145 -11.95 -0.52 -4.38
CA LEU A 145 -12.16 -1.56 -5.38
C LEU A 145 -13.33 -1.18 -6.28
N HIS A 146 -13.07 -1.09 -7.56
CA HIS A 146 -14.08 -0.86 -8.60
C HIS A 146 -14.32 -2.14 -9.39
N ILE A 147 -15.59 -2.53 -9.47
CA ILE A 147 -16.07 -3.64 -10.28
C ILE A 147 -16.99 -3.05 -11.31
N LYS A 148 -16.54 -2.96 -12.58
CA LYS A 148 -17.35 -2.53 -13.69
C LYS A 148 -17.88 -3.77 -14.40
N GLU A 149 -19.16 -4.04 -14.25
CA GLU A 149 -19.84 -5.03 -15.07
C GLU A 149 -19.93 -4.51 -16.51
N GLY A 150 -19.54 -5.35 -17.46
CA GLY A 150 -19.60 -5.02 -18.89
C GLY A 150 -21.05 -4.79 -19.32
N THR A 151 -21.42 -3.55 -19.59
CA THR A 151 -22.68 -3.24 -20.25
C THR A 151 -22.47 -3.26 -21.76
N SER A 152 -22.97 -4.30 -22.34
CA SER A 152 -23.41 -4.54 -23.71
C SER A 152 -22.55 -5.42 -24.60
N HIS A 153 -23.13 -6.55 -24.97
CA HIS A 153 -22.79 -7.27 -26.19
C HIS A 153 -23.19 -6.45 -27.39
N VAL A 154 -22.25 -5.72 -27.98
CA VAL A 154 -22.35 -5.27 -29.36
C VAL A 154 -21.56 -6.28 -30.18
N PRO A 155 -22.21 -7.06 -31.07
CA PRO A 155 -21.52 -7.99 -31.96
C PRO A 155 -20.48 -7.24 -32.81
N GLY A 156 -19.21 -7.66 -32.73
CA GLY A 156 -18.11 -7.10 -33.52
C GLY A 156 -17.21 -6.08 -32.80
N HIS A 157 -17.52 -5.65 -31.60
CA HIS A 157 -16.60 -4.89 -30.76
C HIS A 157 -16.19 -5.71 -29.56
N THR A 158 -14.91 -5.99 -29.41
CA THR A 158 -14.29 -6.41 -28.16
C THR A 158 -14.36 -5.23 -27.19
N LEU A 159 -15.54 -5.05 -26.60
CA LEU A 159 -15.66 -4.18 -25.43
C LEU A 159 -14.89 -4.87 -24.31
N TYR A 160 -14.03 -4.08 -23.67
CA TYR A 160 -13.17 -4.52 -22.59
C TYR A 160 -13.96 -5.38 -21.61
N PRO A 161 -13.46 -6.58 -21.27
CA PRO A 161 -14.09 -7.40 -20.25
C PRO A 161 -14.20 -6.60 -18.96
N ASP A 162 -15.18 -6.93 -18.15
CA ASP A 162 -15.41 -6.41 -16.81
C ASP A 162 -14.08 -6.01 -16.16
N SER A 163 -13.85 -4.71 -16.01
CA SER A 163 -12.59 -4.24 -15.50
C SER A 163 -12.67 -4.13 -13.97
N ILE A 164 -11.86 -4.92 -13.28
CA ILE A 164 -11.73 -4.89 -11.83
C ILE A 164 -10.40 -4.22 -11.51
N TYR A 165 -10.46 -3.09 -10.81
CA TYR A 165 -9.27 -2.29 -10.51
C TYR A 165 -9.45 -1.48 -9.23
N TYR A 166 -8.35 -0.94 -8.73
CA TYR A 166 -8.33 -0.08 -7.55
C TYR A 166 -8.14 1.40 -7.91
N GLY A 167 -8.81 2.26 -7.14
CA GLY A 167 -8.68 3.72 -7.20
C GLY A 167 -8.88 4.27 -8.61
N ASN A 168 -7.89 5.02 -9.09
CA ASN A 168 -7.87 5.60 -10.43
C ASN A 168 -7.18 4.73 -11.49
N ASN A 169 -7.02 3.44 -11.20
CA ASN A 169 -6.45 2.43 -12.11
C ASN A 169 -4.99 2.65 -12.53
N THR A 170 -4.20 3.36 -11.73
CA THR A 170 -2.74 3.37 -11.94
C THR A 170 -2.15 1.99 -11.64
N VAL A 171 -0.98 1.70 -12.20
CA VAL A 171 -0.29 0.43 -11.91
C VAL A 171 -0.04 0.29 -10.41
N THR A 172 0.41 1.33 -9.73
CA THR A 172 0.61 1.34 -8.27
C THR A 172 -0.67 1.08 -7.49
N ALA A 173 -1.81 1.68 -7.90
CA ALA A 173 -3.10 1.46 -7.25
C ALA A 173 -3.54 -0.02 -7.26
N ASN A 174 -3.19 -0.76 -8.31
CA ASN A 174 -3.49 -2.19 -8.43
C ASN A 174 -2.43 -3.08 -7.78
N ILE A 175 -1.16 -2.72 -7.86
CA ILE A 175 -0.06 -3.54 -7.35
C ILE A 175 0.00 -3.56 -5.82
N LEU A 176 -0.23 -2.44 -5.14
CA LEU A 176 -0.18 -2.40 -3.68
C LEU A 176 -1.17 -3.37 -3.01
N PRO A 177 -2.48 -3.38 -3.37
CA PRO A 177 -3.40 -4.34 -2.79
C PRO A 177 -3.07 -5.79 -3.13
N LEU A 178 -2.53 -6.08 -4.32
CA LEU A 178 -2.04 -7.43 -4.66
C LEU A 178 -0.87 -7.85 -3.77
N ALA A 179 0.13 -6.99 -3.63
CA ALA A 179 1.34 -7.26 -2.86
C ALA A 179 1.06 -7.45 -1.36
N PHE A 180 0.07 -6.75 -0.82
CA PHE A 180 -0.28 -6.80 0.59
C PHE A 180 -1.42 -7.78 0.90
N GLY A 181 -1.92 -8.54 -0.08
CA GLY A 181 -2.97 -9.54 0.12
C GLY A 181 -4.33 -8.94 0.47
N LEU A 182 -4.61 -7.71 0.01
CA LEU A 182 -5.85 -7.01 0.30
C LEU A 182 -6.97 -7.35 -0.69
N VAL A 183 -6.62 -7.79 -1.89
CA VAL A 183 -7.58 -8.13 -2.95
C VAL A 183 -8.40 -9.36 -2.55
N PRO A 184 -9.75 -9.33 -2.66
CA PRO A 184 -10.57 -10.52 -2.48
C PRO A 184 -10.16 -11.63 -3.44
N LYS A 185 -10.15 -12.89 -2.96
CA LYS A 185 -9.58 -14.04 -3.67
C LYS A 185 -10.10 -14.21 -5.10
N ASN A 186 -11.39 -13.97 -5.30
CA ASN A 186 -12.07 -14.10 -6.58
C ASN A 186 -11.67 -13.03 -7.62
N TYR A 187 -11.01 -11.94 -7.19
CA TYR A 187 -10.63 -10.83 -8.08
C TYR A 187 -9.12 -10.70 -8.31
N ILE A 188 -8.30 -11.53 -7.65
CA ILE A 188 -6.84 -11.45 -7.73
C ILE A 188 -6.35 -11.55 -9.17
N HIS A 189 -6.87 -12.50 -9.94
CA HIS A 189 -6.47 -12.70 -11.33
C HIS A 189 -6.80 -11.48 -12.21
N GLU A 190 -8.01 -10.95 -12.08
CA GLU A 190 -8.46 -9.82 -12.90
C GLU A 190 -7.71 -8.53 -12.57
N VAL A 191 -7.47 -8.24 -11.29
CA VAL A 191 -6.66 -7.07 -10.87
C VAL A 191 -5.23 -7.19 -11.39
N ALA A 192 -4.62 -8.38 -11.29
CA ALA A 192 -3.28 -8.62 -11.81
C ALA A 192 -3.22 -8.46 -13.34
N LYS A 193 -4.17 -9.06 -14.06
CA LYS A 193 -4.31 -8.93 -15.51
C LYS A 193 -4.47 -7.47 -15.94
N ASN A 194 -5.29 -6.70 -15.19
CA ASN A 194 -5.50 -5.28 -15.48
C ASN A 194 -4.20 -4.47 -15.30
N ALA A 195 -3.43 -4.71 -14.24
CA ALA A 195 -2.13 -4.08 -14.03
C ALA A 195 -1.14 -4.41 -15.17
N VAL A 196 -1.04 -5.68 -15.56
CA VAL A 196 -0.17 -6.12 -16.67
C VAL A 196 -0.61 -5.52 -18.00
N THR A 197 -1.92 -5.51 -18.28
CA THR A 197 -2.45 -4.87 -19.50
C THR A 197 -2.10 -3.39 -19.55
N SER A 198 -2.25 -2.67 -18.43
CA SER A 198 -1.86 -1.26 -18.34
C SER A 198 -0.37 -1.05 -18.63
N ILE A 199 0.51 -1.91 -18.13
CA ILE A 199 1.96 -1.85 -18.41
C ILE A 199 2.22 -2.05 -19.90
N ILE A 200 1.63 -3.07 -20.51
CA ILE A 200 1.92 -3.44 -21.90
C ILE A 200 1.31 -2.44 -22.88
N THR A 201 0.04 -2.08 -22.69
CA THR A 201 -0.71 -1.28 -23.66
C THR A 201 -0.57 0.22 -23.44
N THR A 202 -0.92 0.70 -22.24
CA THR A 202 -0.93 2.13 -21.91
C THR A 202 0.48 2.66 -21.76
N ASN A 203 1.34 1.91 -21.04
CA ASN A 203 2.71 2.32 -20.74
C ASN A 203 3.74 1.73 -21.72
N LYS A 204 3.31 1.02 -22.78
CA LYS A 204 4.17 0.46 -23.85
C LYS A 204 5.35 -0.36 -23.32
N GLY A 205 5.13 -1.11 -22.25
CA GLY A 205 6.16 -1.92 -21.58
C GLY A 205 7.08 -1.15 -20.64
N HIS A 206 6.84 0.13 -20.42
CA HIS A 206 7.66 0.94 -19.50
C HIS A 206 7.11 0.93 -18.07
N ILE A 207 8.02 1.09 -17.10
CA ILE A 207 7.66 1.28 -15.69
C ILE A 207 6.93 2.61 -15.54
N SER A 208 5.74 2.57 -14.94
CA SER A 208 4.89 3.73 -14.65
C SER A 208 4.57 3.88 -13.17
N THR A 209 5.34 3.21 -12.31
CA THR A 209 5.28 3.34 -10.85
C THR A 209 6.42 4.20 -10.34
N GLY A 210 6.17 4.94 -9.28
CA GLY A 210 7.19 5.66 -8.54
C GLY A 210 7.91 4.77 -7.51
N VAL A 211 8.63 5.41 -6.59
CA VAL A 211 9.44 4.74 -5.55
C VAL A 211 8.60 3.80 -4.67
N ILE A 212 7.34 4.19 -4.40
CA ILE A 212 6.45 3.43 -3.52
C ILE A 212 5.94 2.16 -4.20
N GLY A 213 5.64 2.23 -5.50
CA GLY A 213 5.07 1.12 -6.24
C GLY A 213 6.10 0.15 -6.82
N VAL A 214 7.27 0.64 -7.26
CA VAL A 214 8.21 -0.15 -8.07
C VAL A 214 8.73 -1.42 -7.39
N GLN A 215 9.06 -1.36 -6.11
CA GLN A 215 9.55 -2.53 -5.38
C GLN A 215 8.51 -3.65 -5.29
N TRP A 216 7.25 -3.28 -5.15
CA TRP A 216 6.14 -4.23 -5.08
C TRP A 216 5.76 -4.74 -6.45
N LEU A 217 5.81 -3.89 -7.48
CA LEU A 217 5.63 -4.28 -8.87
C LEU A 217 6.57 -5.43 -9.26
N LEU A 218 7.86 -5.24 -9.03
CA LEU A 218 8.88 -6.24 -9.39
C LEU A 218 8.65 -7.57 -8.65
N ARG A 219 8.36 -7.51 -7.35
CA ARG A 219 8.09 -8.69 -6.52
C ARG A 219 6.83 -9.43 -6.95
N GLU A 220 5.73 -8.69 -7.21
CA GLU A 220 4.46 -9.30 -7.61
C GLU A 220 4.53 -9.93 -8.99
N LEU A 221 5.15 -9.28 -9.97
CA LEU A 221 5.34 -9.85 -11.30
C LEU A 221 6.21 -11.11 -11.25
N SER A 222 7.35 -11.07 -10.52
CA SER A 222 8.22 -12.25 -10.37
C SER A 222 7.54 -13.42 -9.67
N ARG A 223 6.64 -13.15 -8.73
CA ARG A 223 5.90 -14.22 -8.01
C ARG A 223 4.81 -14.87 -8.86
N ARG A 224 4.30 -14.17 -9.85
CA ARG A 224 3.16 -14.63 -10.67
C ARG A 224 3.59 -15.25 -12.01
N GLY A 225 4.84 -15.10 -12.42
CA GLY A 225 5.41 -15.59 -13.67
C GLY A 225 5.39 -14.53 -14.75
#